data_217aa9373e8b50d0d2953f42da478916
#
_entry.id   217aa9373e8b50d0d2953f42da478916
#
_cell.length_a   1.000
_cell.length_b   1.000
_cell.length_c   1.000
_cell.angle_alpha   90.00
_cell.angle_beta   90.00
_cell.angle_gamma   90.00
#
_symmetry.space_group_name_H-M   'P 1'
#
loop_
_entity.id
_entity.type
_entity.pdbx_description
1 polymer ?
#
loop_
_entity_poly.entity_id
_entity_poly.type
_entity_poly.pdbx_seq_one_letter_code
_entity_poly.pdbx_strand_id
1 'polypeptide(L)'
;MSRRRFAERGSEDSRDGSDRLLREAGERLGGSPPRLRRSGVFVRVLRDARPYAPQIGALTLLSLLATPLALLLPVPLKIAVDSVIGSHPPPGILDAVLPAAATNSDTGLLITVALMFVAFAFLSQLVELATLVLGTHTGERLLILFRCRLFLHVQRLSLAYHDRRDIGESAYRIQWDASNLRDLAEAVFPLLAGLSMFIGILIVTVLINWQLALVALTVGPFVIVVARIYGRRLRSEWHTAERFESRGLSVVQETLSAMRVVTAFGQERREASRFVDRAWAGSHARRRLASVQGMLALLIGLITAIGTAAVLIVGVTQVNSSAITLGELLIVMAYLTLLYQPLEDMGKKVADLQEALAGIERAYSVLDEVPEVQQRRNARPLRRATGEIGFRAVSFAYRQQAPVLDDVWLRVEPGSFVGLVGATGAGKTTLVSLLTRFYDPTGGQIRLDGEDLRNYKIADLRSQFAIVLQEPVLFSTSIAENIAYGRPRADPDAIVEAARAANAHDFIAGLPDGYDTQVGDRGMLLSGGERQRVSLARAFLRDAPILIMDEPTSAVDVATERAIIEAVGRLAEGRTTLLITHRPSVQLRCERILRVDGGRVVDGGRPRAHQSPMPRIRERDMFPGAEPRSRR
;
A
#
# COMPACT_ATOMS: atom_id res chain seq x y z
N MET A 1 -22.14 -8.61 -30.03
CA MET A 1 -20.77 -9.04 -30.41
C MET A 1 -19.68 -7.96 -30.22
N SER A 2 -19.95 -6.66 -30.41
CA SER A 2 -18.89 -5.61 -30.30
C SER A 2 -18.41 -5.35 -28.85
N ARG A 3 -19.27 -5.39 -27.83
CA ARG A 3 -18.89 -5.14 -26.43
C ARG A 3 -17.97 -6.23 -25.81
N ARG A 4 -18.11 -7.49 -26.21
CA ARG A 4 -17.21 -8.57 -25.76
C ARG A 4 -15.79 -8.41 -26.34
N ARG A 5 -15.66 -8.08 -27.62
CA ARG A 5 -14.33 -7.84 -28.25
C ARG A 5 -13.59 -6.60 -27.70
N PHE A 6 -14.34 -5.58 -27.23
CA PHE A 6 -13.73 -4.41 -26.56
C PHE A 6 -13.25 -4.76 -25.15
N ALA A 7 -13.99 -5.61 -24.40
CA ALA A 7 -13.59 -6.09 -23.09
C ALA A 7 -12.37 -7.05 -23.17
N GLU A 8 -12.33 -7.92 -24.17
CA GLU A 8 -11.21 -8.85 -24.38
C GLU A 8 -9.91 -8.13 -24.79
N ARG A 9 -9.95 -7.16 -25.70
CA ARG A 9 -8.79 -6.33 -26.05
C ARG A 9 -8.29 -5.48 -24.87
N GLY A 10 -9.19 -4.91 -24.08
CA GLY A 10 -8.82 -4.16 -22.87
C GLY A 10 -8.18 -5.06 -21.80
N SER A 11 -8.51 -6.35 -21.75
CA SER A 11 -7.92 -7.30 -20.81
C SER A 11 -6.54 -7.81 -21.25
N GLU A 12 -6.29 -7.96 -22.56
CA GLU A 12 -4.98 -8.36 -23.09
C GLU A 12 -3.95 -7.24 -22.97
N ASP A 13 -4.31 -6.01 -23.37
CA ASP A 13 -3.44 -4.83 -23.19
C ASP A 13 -3.13 -4.55 -21.70
N SER A 14 -4.10 -4.78 -20.81
CA SER A 14 -3.92 -4.66 -19.36
C SER A 14 -2.98 -5.74 -18.81
N ARG A 15 -3.04 -6.97 -19.31
CA ARG A 15 -2.15 -8.08 -18.87
C ARG A 15 -0.71 -7.87 -19.33
N ASP A 16 -0.50 -7.46 -20.57
CA ASP A 16 0.86 -7.20 -21.10
C ASP A 16 1.49 -5.99 -20.39
N GLY A 17 0.71 -4.94 -20.10
CA GLY A 17 1.12 -3.80 -19.29
C GLY A 17 1.49 -4.18 -17.86
N SER A 18 0.71 -5.08 -17.23
CA SER A 18 0.97 -5.57 -15.87
C SER A 18 2.24 -6.42 -15.80
N ASP A 19 2.44 -7.34 -16.74
CA ASP A 19 3.64 -8.18 -16.80
C ASP A 19 4.91 -7.35 -17.02
N ARG A 20 4.84 -6.32 -17.85
CA ARG A 20 5.93 -5.38 -18.08
C ARG A 20 6.31 -4.59 -16.82
N LEU A 21 5.32 -4.05 -16.12
CA LEU A 21 5.53 -3.34 -14.85
C LEU A 21 6.12 -4.24 -13.77
N LEU A 22 5.64 -5.48 -13.67
CA LEU A 22 6.17 -6.45 -12.70
C LEU A 22 7.61 -6.85 -13.01
N ARG A 23 7.98 -7.01 -14.29
CA ARG A 23 9.38 -7.24 -14.70
C ARG A 23 10.27 -6.06 -14.35
N GLU A 24 9.87 -4.84 -14.73
CA GLU A 24 10.61 -3.61 -14.43
C GLU A 24 10.80 -3.40 -12.91
N ALA A 25 9.74 -3.63 -12.11
CA ALA A 25 9.81 -3.58 -10.66
C ALA A 25 10.74 -4.67 -10.08
N GLY A 26 10.70 -5.89 -10.65
CA GLY A 26 11.52 -7.02 -10.26
C GLY A 26 13.01 -6.82 -10.53
N GLU A 27 13.36 -6.27 -11.70
CA GLU A 27 14.74 -5.94 -12.10
C GLU A 27 15.34 -4.89 -11.14
N ARG A 28 14.57 -3.89 -10.77
CA ARG A 28 14.99 -2.85 -9.81
C ARG A 28 15.19 -3.38 -8.38
N LEU A 29 14.51 -4.47 -7.99
CA LEU A 29 14.77 -5.16 -6.73
C LEU A 29 16.08 -5.96 -6.74
N GLY A 30 16.46 -6.54 -7.89
CA GLY A 30 17.69 -7.33 -8.04
C GLY A 30 18.98 -6.51 -7.95
N GLY A 31 18.90 -5.21 -8.14
CA GLY A 31 20.06 -4.31 -8.25
C GLY A 31 20.43 -3.52 -6.99
N SER A 32 19.78 -3.72 -5.85
CA SER A 32 20.02 -2.89 -4.66
C SER A 32 21.10 -3.48 -3.73
N PRO A 33 22.35 -3.02 -3.79
CA PRO A 33 23.35 -3.40 -2.80
C PRO A 33 23.08 -2.71 -1.45
N PRO A 34 23.47 -3.32 -0.32
CA PRO A 34 23.24 -2.82 1.04
C PRO A 34 23.89 -1.45 1.36
N ARG A 35 24.68 -0.91 0.43
CA ARG A 35 25.33 0.41 0.57
C ARG A 35 24.39 1.61 0.49
N LEU A 36 23.13 1.45 0.07
CA LEU A 36 22.17 2.54 -0.14
C LEU A 36 21.46 3.01 1.13
N ARG A 37 21.55 2.27 2.23
CA ARG A 37 20.97 2.63 3.53
C ARG A 37 21.47 3.97 4.08
N ARG A 38 22.62 4.48 3.60
CA ARG A 38 23.23 5.76 4.02
C ARG A 38 22.93 6.95 3.08
N SER A 39 22.33 6.73 1.92
CA SER A 39 21.96 7.85 1.03
C SER A 39 20.64 8.47 1.49
N GLY A 40 20.59 9.79 1.54
CA GLY A 40 19.36 10.52 1.91
C GLY A 40 18.18 10.16 1.01
N VAL A 41 16.96 10.25 1.54
CA VAL A 41 15.70 9.92 0.84
C VAL A 41 15.61 10.60 -0.52
N PHE A 42 15.99 11.86 -0.60
CA PHE A 42 15.96 12.65 -1.83
C PHE A 42 16.82 12.06 -2.96
N VAL A 43 18.02 11.56 -2.64
CA VAL A 43 18.91 10.92 -3.62
C VAL A 43 18.31 9.61 -4.16
N ARG A 44 17.60 8.87 -3.30
CA ARG A 44 16.90 7.64 -3.69
C ARG A 44 15.75 7.93 -4.64
N VAL A 45 14.92 8.92 -4.30
CA VAL A 45 13.82 9.37 -5.16
C VAL A 45 14.34 9.83 -6.51
N LEU A 46 15.38 10.64 -6.55
CA LEU A 46 15.96 11.14 -7.79
C LEU A 46 16.50 10.01 -8.68
N ARG A 47 17.07 8.97 -8.07
CA ARG A 47 17.52 7.78 -8.80
C ARG A 47 16.34 6.99 -9.38
N ASP A 48 15.28 6.77 -8.58
CA ASP A 48 14.10 6.04 -9.04
C ASP A 48 13.32 6.83 -10.11
N ALA A 49 13.40 8.17 -10.07
CA ALA A 49 12.83 9.08 -11.05
C ALA A 49 13.67 9.24 -12.33
N ARG A 50 14.93 8.78 -12.35
CA ARG A 50 15.87 8.96 -13.49
C ARG A 50 15.31 8.51 -14.85
N PRO A 51 14.59 7.40 -15.00
CA PRO A 51 14.00 7.01 -16.28
C PRO A 51 12.95 8.00 -16.83
N TYR A 52 12.40 8.82 -15.96
CA TYR A 52 11.40 9.85 -16.26
C TYR A 52 12.00 11.25 -16.38
N ALA A 53 13.35 11.34 -16.46
CA ALA A 53 14.06 12.61 -16.58
C ALA A 53 13.54 13.51 -17.74
N PRO A 54 13.20 13.00 -18.95
CA PRO A 54 12.66 13.84 -20.01
C PRO A 54 11.28 14.43 -19.66
N GLN A 55 10.39 13.65 -19.01
CA GLN A 55 9.08 14.12 -18.57
C GLN A 55 9.23 15.16 -17.43
N ILE A 56 10.11 14.90 -16.48
CA ILE A 56 10.44 15.84 -15.39
C ILE A 56 11.04 17.13 -15.95
N GLY A 57 11.92 17.03 -16.96
CA GLY A 57 12.49 18.18 -17.67
C GLY A 57 11.41 19.00 -18.39
N ALA A 58 10.49 18.32 -19.07
CA ALA A 58 9.35 18.98 -19.73
C ALA A 58 8.42 19.68 -18.73
N LEU A 59 8.12 19.05 -17.59
CA LEU A 59 7.34 19.65 -16.49
C LEU A 59 8.03 20.88 -15.92
N THR A 60 9.34 20.80 -15.69
CA THR A 60 10.14 21.95 -15.22
C THR A 60 10.08 23.10 -16.22
N LEU A 61 10.23 22.80 -17.52
CA LEU A 61 10.15 23.80 -18.58
C LEU A 61 8.77 24.44 -18.65
N LEU A 62 7.69 23.65 -18.60
CA LEU A 62 6.32 24.15 -18.58
C LEU A 62 6.05 25.03 -17.34
N SER A 63 6.52 24.61 -16.17
CA SER A 63 6.39 25.40 -14.92
C SER A 63 7.12 26.75 -15.01
N LEU A 64 8.30 26.76 -15.63
CA LEU A 64 9.05 28.01 -15.86
C LEU A 64 8.39 28.88 -16.94
N LEU A 65 7.79 28.28 -17.99
CA LEU A 65 7.07 29.00 -19.06
C LEU A 65 5.78 29.64 -18.55
N ALA A 66 5.15 29.09 -17.53
CA ALA A 66 3.96 29.67 -16.92
C ALA A 66 4.23 31.10 -16.37
N THR A 67 5.45 31.36 -15.87
CA THR A 67 5.83 32.67 -15.30
C THR A 67 5.77 33.82 -16.32
N PRO A 68 6.47 33.80 -17.47
CA PRO A 68 6.40 34.88 -18.44
C PRO A 68 4.99 35.08 -19.00
N LEU A 69 4.21 34.00 -19.18
CA LEU A 69 2.83 34.09 -19.64
C LEU A 69 1.94 34.82 -18.61
N ALA A 70 2.09 34.50 -17.32
CA ALA A 70 1.34 35.18 -16.27
C ALA A 70 1.76 36.66 -16.14
N LEU A 71 3.03 36.99 -16.36
CA LEU A 71 3.51 38.38 -16.38
C LEU A 71 3.01 39.17 -17.60
N LEU A 72 2.75 38.51 -18.71
CA LEU A 72 2.19 39.16 -19.91
C LEU A 72 0.67 39.42 -19.80
N LEU A 73 -0.05 38.74 -18.91
CA LEU A 73 -1.51 38.85 -18.80
C LEU A 73 -2.00 40.27 -18.46
N PRO A 74 -1.36 41.09 -17.58
CA PRO A 74 -1.78 42.48 -17.32
C PRO A 74 -1.33 43.49 -18.40
N VAL A 75 -0.39 43.11 -19.29
CA VAL A 75 0.18 44.04 -20.29
C VAL A 75 -0.87 44.61 -21.25
N PRO A 76 -1.83 43.84 -21.80
CA PRO A 76 -2.91 44.38 -22.61
C PRO A 76 -3.70 45.48 -21.90
N LEU A 77 -3.97 45.35 -20.61
CA LEU A 77 -4.66 46.36 -19.81
C LEU A 77 -3.88 47.69 -19.79
N LYS A 78 -2.54 47.63 -19.60
CA LYS A 78 -1.67 48.81 -19.66
C LYS A 78 -1.81 49.50 -21.03
N ILE A 79 -1.70 48.75 -22.12
CA ILE A 79 -1.77 49.29 -23.48
C ILE A 79 -3.12 49.96 -23.71
N ALA A 80 -4.23 49.33 -23.28
CA ALA A 80 -5.56 49.91 -23.39
C ALA A 80 -5.66 51.25 -22.64
N VAL A 81 -5.13 51.33 -21.42
CA VAL A 81 -5.23 52.55 -20.61
C VAL A 81 -4.28 53.63 -21.09
N ASP A 82 -3.05 53.31 -21.42
CA ASP A 82 -2.06 54.31 -21.81
C ASP A 82 -2.24 54.80 -23.24
N SER A 83 -2.54 53.90 -24.19
CA SER A 83 -2.54 54.25 -25.61
C SER A 83 -3.94 54.55 -26.17
N VAL A 84 -5.04 53.94 -25.65
CA VAL A 84 -6.40 54.21 -26.12
C VAL A 84 -7.03 55.35 -25.31
N ILE A 85 -6.90 55.36 -24.00
CA ILE A 85 -7.48 56.39 -23.12
C ILE A 85 -6.52 57.58 -22.92
N GLY A 86 -5.24 57.31 -22.69
CA GLY A 86 -4.22 58.28 -22.33
C GLY A 86 -3.50 58.93 -23.52
N SER A 87 -3.81 58.56 -24.77
CA SER A 87 -3.22 59.11 -26.01
C SER A 87 -1.68 59.02 -26.08
N HIS A 88 -1.08 58.09 -25.34
CA HIS A 88 0.36 57.80 -25.45
C HIS A 88 0.62 56.91 -26.67
N PRO A 89 1.76 57.03 -27.35
CA PRO A 89 2.09 56.20 -28.49
C PRO A 89 2.17 54.73 -28.04
N PRO A 90 1.63 53.77 -28.82
CA PRO A 90 1.72 52.36 -28.49
C PRO A 90 3.19 51.91 -28.40
N PRO A 91 3.49 50.85 -27.62
CA PRO A 91 4.85 50.30 -27.53
C PRO A 91 5.38 49.93 -28.93
N GLY A 92 6.60 50.31 -29.28
CA GLY A 92 7.17 50.09 -30.63
C GLY A 92 7.24 48.60 -31.07
N ILE A 93 7.14 47.66 -30.12
CA ILE A 93 7.00 46.23 -30.42
C ILE A 93 5.65 45.92 -31.09
N LEU A 94 4.58 46.63 -30.71
CA LEU A 94 3.27 46.48 -31.33
C LEU A 94 3.28 46.98 -32.78
N ASP A 95 3.91 48.13 -33.03
CA ASP A 95 4.04 48.70 -34.38
C ASP A 95 4.87 47.80 -35.31
N ALA A 96 5.81 47.02 -34.77
CA ALA A 96 6.63 46.10 -35.54
C ALA A 96 5.91 44.78 -35.88
N VAL A 97 4.91 44.37 -35.08
CA VAL A 97 4.26 43.06 -35.20
C VAL A 97 2.85 43.16 -35.80
N LEU A 98 2.19 44.31 -35.64
CA LEU A 98 0.80 44.48 -36.06
C LEU A 98 0.69 45.30 -37.36
N PRO A 99 -0.32 44.99 -38.22
CA PRO A 99 -0.60 45.80 -39.40
C PRO A 99 -0.96 47.24 -39.01
N ALA A 100 -0.47 48.22 -39.75
CA ALA A 100 -0.74 49.65 -39.52
C ALA A 100 -2.26 49.99 -39.43
N ALA A 101 -3.14 49.20 -40.07
CA ALA A 101 -4.58 49.35 -39.97
C ALA A 101 -5.12 49.02 -38.54
N ALA A 102 -4.42 48.24 -37.75
CA ALA A 102 -4.84 47.88 -36.40
C ALA A 102 -4.30 48.88 -35.34
N THR A 103 -3.24 49.64 -35.65
CA THR A 103 -2.62 50.61 -34.74
C THR A 103 -3.07 52.04 -34.99
N ASN A 104 -3.53 52.37 -36.18
CA ASN A 104 -3.93 53.72 -36.59
C ASN A 104 -5.35 54.14 -36.18
N SER A 105 -6.14 53.27 -35.55
CA SER A 105 -7.49 53.55 -35.08
C SER A 105 -7.67 53.11 -33.64
N ASP A 106 -8.22 53.94 -32.77
CA ASP A 106 -8.52 53.62 -31.37
C ASP A 106 -9.34 52.35 -31.22
N THR A 107 -10.34 52.15 -32.11
CA THR A 107 -11.16 50.92 -32.13
C THR A 107 -10.36 49.70 -32.58
N GLY A 108 -9.45 49.85 -33.57
CA GLY A 108 -8.57 48.79 -34.03
C GLY A 108 -7.59 48.37 -32.96
N LEU A 109 -6.99 49.33 -32.25
CA LEU A 109 -6.10 49.08 -31.16
C LEU A 109 -6.81 48.37 -29.97
N LEU A 110 -8.03 48.83 -29.63
CA LEU A 110 -8.83 48.22 -28.58
C LEU A 110 -9.17 46.74 -28.87
N ILE A 111 -9.60 46.45 -30.12
CA ILE A 111 -9.89 45.07 -30.54
C ILE A 111 -8.62 44.21 -30.47
N THR A 112 -7.48 44.73 -30.90
CA THR A 112 -6.21 44.03 -30.88
C THR A 112 -5.77 43.71 -29.45
N VAL A 113 -5.88 44.66 -28.53
CA VAL A 113 -5.57 44.49 -27.12
C VAL A 113 -6.50 43.45 -26.48
N ALA A 114 -7.78 43.47 -26.80
CA ALA A 114 -8.74 42.47 -26.33
C ALA A 114 -8.39 41.06 -26.84
N LEU A 115 -8.00 40.92 -28.11
CA LEU A 115 -7.55 39.65 -28.68
C LEU A 115 -6.23 39.16 -28.03
N MET A 116 -5.29 40.06 -27.77
CA MET A 116 -4.05 39.74 -27.03
C MET A 116 -4.36 39.19 -25.63
N PHE A 117 -5.29 39.85 -24.92
CA PHE A 117 -5.68 39.38 -23.58
C PHE A 117 -6.25 37.95 -23.62
N VAL A 118 -7.17 37.69 -24.57
CA VAL A 118 -7.74 36.35 -24.76
C VAL A 118 -6.67 35.34 -25.17
N ALA A 119 -5.76 35.72 -26.08
CA ALA A 119 -4.68 34.85 -26.53
C ALA A 119 -3.71 34.48 -25.39
N PHE A 120 -3.29 35.44 -24.56
CA PHE A 120 -2.42 35.17 -23.41
C PHE A 120 -3.13 34.34 -22.33
N ALA A 121 -4.39 34.63 -22.05
CA ALA A 121 -5.22 33.84 -21.14
C ALA A 121 -5.36 32.38 -21.65
N PHE A 122 -5.67 32.20 -22.94
CA PHE A 122 -5.78 30.87 -23.54
C PHE A 122 -4.46 30.09 -23.47
N LEU A 123 -3.33 30.75 -23.83
CA LEU A 123 -2.02 30.10 -23.79
C LEU A 123 -1.61 29.76 -22.38
N SER A 124 -1.91 30.61 -21.40
CA SER A 124 -1.68 30.33 -19.97
C SER A 124 -2.46 29.11 -19.51
N GLN A 125 -3.76 29.02 -19.85
CA GLN A 125 -4.61 27.87 -19.54
C GLN A 125 -4.14 26.59 -20.24
N LEU A 126 -3.63 26.69 -21.47
CA LEU A 126 -3.07 25.55 -22.19
C LEU A 126 -1.80 24.99 -21.51
N VAL A 127 -0.91 25.90 -21.06
CA VAL A 127 0.29 25.49 -20.31
C VAL A 127 -0.07 24.86 -18.96
N GLU A 128 -1.08 25.40 -18.27
CA GLU A 128 -1.58 24.84 -17.01
C GLU A 128 -2.16 23.44 -17.23
N LEU A 129 -3.01 23.27 -18.25
CA LEU A 129 -3.56 21.97 -18.64
C LEU A 129 -2.46 20.97 -18.99
N ALA A 130 -1.48 21.37 -19.79
CA ALA A 130 -0.35 20.51 -20.17
C ALA A 130 0.47 20.09 -18.95
N THR A 131 0.70 21.01 -18.02
CA THR A 131 1.43 20.74 -16.76
C THR A 131 0.65 19.76 -15.88
N LEU A 132 -0.66 19.95 -15.74
CA LEU A 132 -1.53 19.06 -14.97
C LEU A 132 -1.55 17.63 -15.54
N VAL A 133 -1.82 17.50 -16.86
CA VAL A 133 -1.93 16.20 -17.53
C VAL A 133 -0.59 15.46 -17.49
N LEU A 134 0.50 16.13 -17.86
CA LEU A 134 1.84 15.51 -17.87
C LEU A 134 2.31 15.18 -16.45
N GLY A 135 2.03 16.06 -15.48
CA GLY A 135 2.37 15.85 -14.07
C GLY A 135 1.66 14.64 -13.48
N THR A 136 0.33 14.58 -13.66
CA THR A 136 -0.48 13.43 -13.19
C THR A 136 -0.03 12.13 -13.86
N HIS A 137 0.17 12.13 -15.18
CA HIS A 137 0.62 10.93 -15.89
C HIS A 137 1.98 10.42 -15.38
N THR A 138 2.93 11.32 -15.16
CA THR A 138 4.27 10.97 -14.68
C THR A 138 4.24 10.51 -13.23
N GLY A 139 3.48 11.22 -12.37
CA GLY A 139 3.32 10.90 -10.96
C GLY A 139 2.66 9.53 -10.74
N GLU A 140 1.58 9.23 -11.47
CA GLU A 140 0.88 7.93 -11.37
C GLU A 140 1.76 6.76 -11.85
N ARG A 141 2.52 6.93 -12.93
CA ARG A 141 3.47 5.89 -13.37
C ARG A 141 4.56 5.60 -12.34
N LEU A 142 5.14 6.65 -11.75
CA LEU A 142 6.13 6.50 -10.67
C LEU A 142 5.51 5.79 -9.46
N LEU A 143 4.30 6.17 -9.07
CA LEU A 143 3.57 5.61 -7.95
C LEU A 143 3.29 4.11 -8.15
N ILE A 144 2.72 3.72 -9.30
CA ILE A 144 2.41 2.32 -9.60
C ILE A 144 3.68 1.47 -9.55
N LEU A 145 4.77 1.92 -10.18
CA LEU A 145 6.03 1.20 -10.18
C LEU A 145 6.60 1.04 -8.76
N PHE A 146 6.52 2.08 -7.95
CA PHE A 146 6.98 2.06 -6.57
C PHE A 146 6.14 1.13 -5.69
N ARG A 147 4.80 1.15 -5.83
CA ARG A 147 3.88 0.21 -5.17
C ARG A 147 4.15 -1.23 -5.57
N CYS A 148 4.32 -1.52 -6.85
CA CYS A 148 4.68 -2.86 -7.33
C CYS A 148 6.00 -3.33 -6.70
N ARG A 149 7.00 -2.46 -6.64
CA ARG A 149 8.29 -2.77 -6.02
C ARG A 149 8.17 -3.07 -4.53
N LEU A 150 7.42 -2.25 -3.78
CA LEU A 150 7.13 -2.49 -2.36
C LEU A 150 6.40 -3.81 -2.16
N PHE A 151 5.35 -4.06 -2.94
CA PHE A 151 4.55 -5.28 -2.84
C PHE A 151 5.36 -6.54 -3.13
N LEU A 152 6.15 -6.56 -4.21
CA LEU A 152 7.04 -7.66 -4.53
C LEU A 152 8.11 -7.88 -3.46
N HIS A 153 8.62 -6.79 -2.85
CA HIS A 153 9.60 -6.90 -1.78
C HIS A 153 8.99 -7.48 -0.51
N VAL A 154 7.83 -6.99 -0.10
CA VAL A 154 7.09 -7.50 1.07
C VAL A 154 6.78 -8.99 0.92
N GLN A 155 6.39 -9.46 -0.27
CA GLN A 155 6.18 -10.89 -0.54
C GLN A 155 7.46 -11.74 -0.41
N ARG A 156 8.64 -11.14 -0.60
CA ARG A 156 9.95 -11.83 -0.47
C ARG A 156 10.48 -11.83 0.95
N LEU A 157 9.92 -11.01 1.83
CA LEU A 157 10.30 -10.99 3.25
C LEU A 157 9.94 -12.33 3.89
N SER A 158 10.70 -12.70 4.91
CA SER A 158 10.48 -13.94 5.67
C SER A 158 9.15 -13.88 6.44
N LEU A 159 8.60 -15.05 6.74
CA LEU A 159 7.37 -15.16 7.55
C LEU A 159 7.53 -14.46 8.90
N ALA A 160 8.73 -14.49 9.48
CA ALA A 160 9.08 -13.76 10.70
C ALA A 160 8.78 -12.24 10.64
N TYR A 161 8.88 -11.62 9.48
CA TYR A 161 8.49 -10.22 9.29
C TYR A 161 6.97 -10.06 9.41
N HIS A 162 6.21 -10.94 8.75
CA HIS A 162 4.74 -10.91 8.72
C HIS A 162 4.12 -11.25 10.07
N ASP A 163 4.73 -12.18 10.82
CA ASP A 163 4.26 -12.56 12.17
C ASP A 163 4.48 -11.46 13.22
N ARG A 164 5.40 -10.53 12.95
CA ARG A 164 5.77 -9.45 13.89
C ARG A 164 5.04 -8.16 13.65
N ARG A 165 4.60 -7.92 12.42
CA ARG A 165 3.97 -6.66 12.02
C ARG A 165 2.51 -6.88 11.69
N ASP A 166 1.71 -5.91 12.07
CA ASP A 166 0.32 -5.89 11.65
C ASP A 166 0.23 -5.80 10.11
N ILE A 167 -0.63 -6.65 9.54
CA ILE A 167 -0.94 -6.64 8.10
C ILE A 167 -1.40 -5.24 7.67
N GLY A 168 -2.17 -4.55 8.52
CA GLY A 168 -2.64 -3.18 8.30
C GLY A 168 -1.49 -2.19 8.14
N GLU A 169 -0.41 -2.30 8.93
CA GLU A 169 0.77 -1.43 8.80
C GLU A 169 1.45 -1.61 7.44
N SER A 170 1.65 -2.85 7.00
CA SER A 170 2.27 -3.14 5.70
C SER A 170 1.40 -2.66 4.54
N ALA A 171 0.08 -2.85 4.61
CA ALA A 171 -0.88 -2.35 3.64
C ALA A 171 -0.88 -0.82 3.58
N TYR A 172 -0.86 -0.16 4.73
CA TYR A 172 -0.78 1.30 4.83
C TYR A 172 0.47 1.86 4.14
N ARG A 173 1.62 1.24 4.37
CA ARG A 173 2.89 1.67 3.75
C ARG A 173 2.89 1.51 2.23
N ILE A 174 2.30 0.43 1.71
CA ILE A 174 2.19 0.20 0.27
C ILE A 174 1.18 1.15 -0.36
N GLN A 175 0.04 1.40 0.30
CA GLN A 175 -1.05 2.17 -0.29
C GLN A 175 -0.90 3.69 -0.07
N TRP A 176 -0.60 4.12 1.15
CA TRP A 176 -0.60 5.52 1.56
C TRP A 176 0.80 6.15 1.60
N ASP A 177 1.78 5.51 2.27
CA ASP A 177 3.12 6.07 2.31
C ASP A 177 3.77 6.12 0.91
N ALA A 178 3.45 5.18 0.03
CA ALA A 178 3.91 5.21 -1.35
C ALA A 178 3.31 6.37 -2.16
N SER A 179 2.07 6.81 -1.88
CA SER A 179 1.43 7.94 -2.59
C SER A 179 2.18 9.25 -2.40
N ASN A 180 2.91 9.38 -1.31
CA ASN A 180 3.76 10.55 -1.06
C ASN A 180 4.81 10.80 -2.15
N LEU A 181 5.12 9.77 -2.97
CA LEU A 181 6.02 9.96 -4.12
C LEU A 181 5.38 10.85 -5.21
N ARG A 182 4.07 10.71 -5.44
CA ARG A 182 3.29 11.60 -6.31
C ARG A 182 3.16 12.98 -5.66
N ASP A 183 2.82 13.01 -4.37
CA ASP A 183 2.59 14.24 -3.61
C ASP A 183 3.88 15.10 -3.55
N LEU A 184 5.04 14.45 -3.55
CA LEU A 184 6.34 15.13 -3.70
C LEU A 184 6.44 15.91 -5.03
N ALA A 185 6.02 15.31 -6.13
CA ALA A 185 6.02 15.99 -7.43
C ALA A 185 5.01 17.16 -7.43
N GLU A 186 3.81 16.95 -6.88
CA GLU A 186 2.78 17.98 -6.74
C GLU A 186 3.19 19.14 -5.82
N ALA A 187 4.15 18.93 -4.91
CA ALA A 187 4.72 20.00 -4.08
C ALA A 187 5.87 20.73 -4.78
N VAL A 188 6.77 20.01 -5.45
CA VAL A 188 8.03 20.58 -6.00
C VAL A 188 7.76 21.51 -7.19
N PHE A 189 6.94 21.13 -8.16
CA PHE A 189 6.72 21.93 -9.36
C PHE A 189 6.00 23.27 -9.07
N PRO A 190 4.95 23.34 -8.25
CA PRO A 190 4.36 24.61 -7.84
C PRO A 190 5.30 25.49 -7.03
N LEU A 191 6.20 24.92 -6.21
CA LEU A 191 7.22 25.69 -5.51
C LEU A 191 8.21 26.35 -6.48
N LEU A 192 8.64 25.63 -7.52
CA LEU A 192 9.51 26.18 -8.57
C LEU A 192 8.78 27.28 -9.36
N ALA A 193 7.52 27.05 -9.75
CA ALA A 193 6.70 28.05 -10.43
C ALA A 193 6.48 29.28 -9.56
N GLY A 194 6.13 29.12 -8.28
CA GLY A 194 5.93 30.21 -7.34
C GLY A 194 7.20 31.04 -7.12
N LEU A 195 8.37 30.39 -6.99
CA LEU A 195 9.65 31.07 -6.85
C LEU A 195 10.02 31.84 -8.13
N SER A 196 9.85 31.24 -9.30
CA SER A 196 10.11 31.91 -10.58
C SER A 196 9.16 33.08 -10.79
N MET A 197 7.88 32.95 -10.41
CA MET A 197 6.89 34.02 -10.44
C MET A 197 7.25 35.18 -9.53
N PHE A 198 7.65 34.88 -8.29
CA PHE A 198 8.12 35.91 -7.34
C PHE A 198 9.30 36.71 -7.91
N ILE A 199 10.32 36.00 -8.43
CA ILE A 199 11.50 36.63 -9.04
C ILE A 199 11.10 37.44 -10.28
N GLY A 200 10.25 36.90 -11.15
CA GLY A 200 9.80 37.58 -12.36
C GLY A 200 9.03 38.86 -12.07
N ILE A 201 8.08 38.83 -11.14
CA ILE A 201 7.33 40.02 -10.69
C ILE A 201 8.27 41.07 -10.13
N LEU A 202 9.21 40.66 -9.27
CA LEU A 202 10.17 41.59 -8.67
C LEU A 202 11.03 42.29 -9.73
N ILE A 203 11.57 41.53 -10.69
CA ILE A 203 12.38 42.08 -11.80
C ILE A 203 11.57 43.08 -12.61
N VAL A 204 10.35 42.69 -13.05
CA VAL A 204 9.53 43.58 -13.89
C VAL A 204 9.10 44.84 -13.13
N THR A 205 8.73 44.71 -11.84
CA THR A 205 8.35 45.86 -11.02
C THR A 205 9.54 46.83 -10.81
N VAL A 206 10.75 46.30 -10.60
CA VAL A 206 11.98 47.14 -10.50
C VAL A 206 12.27 47.85 -11.82
N LEU A 207 12.05 47.19 -12.97
CA LEU A 207 12.27 47.81 -14.29
C LEU A 207 11.24 48.90 -14.59
N ILE A 208 9.99 48.79 -14.10
CA ILE A 208 8.95 49.82 -14.22
C ILE A 208 9.29 50.99 -13.28
N ASN A 209 9.43 50.70 -12.00
CA ASN A 209 9.77 51.70 -10.99
C ASN A 209 10.36 51.05 -9.73
N TRP A 210 11.63 51.35 -9.44
CA TRP A 210 12.34 50.78 -8.30
C TRP A 210 11.77 51.21 -6.93
N GLN A 211 11.17 52.40 -6.83
CA GLN A 211 10.58 52.91 -5.59
C GLN A 211 9.30 52.11 -5.25
N LEU A 212 8.45 51.83 -6.24
CA LEU A 212 7.26 51.00 -6.06
C LEU A 212 7.67 49.56 -5.71
N ALA A 213 8.72 49.04 -6.36
CA ALA A 213 9.24 47.70 -6.04
C ALA A 213 9.77 47.63 -4.58
N LEU A 214 10.43 48.70 -4.11
CA LEU A 214 10.90 48.77 -2.74
C LEU A 214 9.76 48.80 -1.72
N VAL A 215 8.70 49.58 -1.99
CA VAL A 215 7.48 49.58 -1.15
C VAL A 215 6.82 48.21 -1.14
N ALA A 216 6.69 47.59 -2.29
CA ALA A 216 6.14 46.23 -2.40
C ALA A 216 6.97 45.18 -1.62
N LEU A 217 8.29 45.28 -1.70
CA LEU A 217 9.21 44.37 -1.04
C LEU A 217 9.16 44.50 0.51
N THR A 218 8.81 45.68 1.05
CA THR A 218 8.68 45.85 2.53
C THR A 218 7.57 44.99 3.12
N VAL A 219 6.58 44.60 2.35
CA VAL A 219 5.47 43.72 2.79
C VAL A 219 5.98 42.29 3.05
N GLY A 220 6.91 41.80 2.24
CA GLY A 220 7.43 40.43 2.29
C GLY A 220 7.92 39.98 3.67
N PRO A 221 8.81 40.75 4.34
CA PRO A 221 9.28 40.41 5.69
C PRO A 221 8.15 40.25 6.73
N PHE A 222 7.14 41.12 6.69
CA PHE A 222 5.99 41.00 7.60
C PHE A 222 5.19 39.73 7.36
N VAL A 223 4.92 39.39 6.10
CA VAL A 223 4.24 38.13 5.75
C VAL A 223 5.08 36.93 6.22
N ILE A 224 6.39 36.93 6.00
CA ILE A 224 7.29 35.83 6.43
C ILE A 224 7.30 35.70 7.96
N VAL A 225 7.34 36.80 8.70
CA VAL A 225 7.31 36.78 10.19
C VAL A 225 6.00 36.19 10.68
N VAL A 226 4.86 36.64 10.15
CA VAL A 226 3.53 36.14 10.53
C VAL A 226 3.41 34.66 10.15
N ALA A 227 3.81 34.28 8.95
CA ALA A 227 3.79 32.88 8.49
C ALA A 227 4.67 31.98 9.38
N ARG A 228 5.84 32.45 9.85
CA ARG A 228 6.69 31.68 10.78
C ARG A 228 6.07 31.53 12.18
N ILE A 229 5.47 32.57 12.71
CA ILE A 229 4.84 32.54 14.06
C ILE A 229 3.65 31.58 14.03
N TYR A 230 2.75 31.78 13.10
CA TYR A 230 1.53 30.98 13.00
C TYR A 230 1.76 29.60 12.41
N GLY A 231 2.74 29.39 11.54
CA GLY A 231 3.05 28.11 10.92
C GLY A 231 3.41 27.02 11.93
N ARG A 232 4.12 27.36 13.02
CA ARG A 232 4.40 26.41 14.12
C ARG A 232 3.12 25.99 14.84
N ARG A 233 2.25 26.96 15.14
CA ARG A 233 0.97 26.69 15.81
C ARG A 233 0.00 25.93 14.91
N LEU A 234 -0.06 26.30 13.64
CA LEU A 234 -0.87 25.59 12.64
C LEU A 234 -0.48 24.13 12.53
N ARG A 235 0.82 23.81 12.46
CA ARG A 235 1.33 22.43 12.42
C ARG A 235 0.96 21.63 13.67
N SER A 236 1.04 22.24 14.87
CA SER A 236 0.67 21.59 16.13
C SER A 236 -0.83 21.27 16.18
N GLU A 237 -1.68 22.22 15.76
CA GLU A 237 -3.14 21.99 15.73
C GLU A 237 -3.55 20.98 14.65
N TRP A 238 -2.86 20.98 13.49
CA TRP A 238 -3.06 19.98 12.43
C TRP A 238 -2.79 18.57 12.95
N HIS A 239 -1.61 18.32 13.52
CA HIS A 239 -1.29 17.00 14.09
C HIS A 239 -2.24 16.60 15.22
N THR A 240 -2.75 17.56 15.99
CA THR A 240 -3.73 17.28 17.03
C THR A 240 -5.06 16.84 16.44
N ALA A 241 -5.55 17.51 15.39
CA ALA A 241 -6.78 17.15 14.70
C ALA A 241 -6.65 15.75 14.05
N GLU A 242 -5.55 15.48 13.36
CA GLU A 242 -5.25 14.19 12.74
C GLU A 242 -5.22 13.03 13.74
N ARG A 243 -4.60 13.23 14.92
CA ARG A 243 -4.58 12.22 15.99
C ARG A 243 -5.97 11.88 16.50
N PHE A 244 -6.85 12.87 16.66
CA PHE A 244 -8.23 12.61 17.10
C PHE A 244 -9.03 11.88 16.01
N GLU A 245 -8.84 12.22 14.76
CA GLU A 245 -9.48 11.55 13.62
C GLU A 245 -9.06 10.07 13.53
N SER A 246 -7.76 9.80 13.62
CA SER A 246 -7.23 8.43 13.67
C SER A 246 -7.79 7.61 14.85
N ARG A 247 -7.94 8.22 16.03
CA ARG A 247 -8.58 7.56 17.19
C ARG A 247 -10.06 7.28 16.97
N GLY A 248 -10.76 8.15 16.25
CA GLY A 248 -12.16 7.92 15.86
C GLY A 248 -12.27 6.72 14.92
N LEU A 249 -11.40 6.65 13.92
CA LEU A 249 -11.36 5.54 12.96
C LEU A 249 -11.06 4.21 13.65
N SER A 250 -10.15 4.18 14.64
CA SER A 250 -9.84 2.94 15.38
C SER A 250 -11.06 2.40 16.16
N VAL A 251 -11.91 3.26 16.72
CA VAL A 251 -13.16 2.83 17.37
C VAL A 251 -14.11 2.18 16.35
N VAL A 252 -14.24 2.76 15.17
CA VAL A 252 -15.08 2.19 14.09
C VAL A 252 -14.57 0.81 13.68
N GLN A 253 -13.25 0.67 13.43
CA GLN A 253 -12.65 -0.60 13.06
C GLN A 253 -12.81 -1.68 14.14
N GLU A 254 -12.56 -1.33 15.40
CA GLU A 254 -12.73 -2.22 16.56
C GLU A 254 -14.18 -2.71 16.65
N THR A 255 -15.14 -1.76 16.61
CA THR A 255 -16.57 -2.07 16.74
C THR A 255 -17.05 -2.96 15.60
N LEU A 256 -16.70 -2.63 14.34
CA LEU A 256 -17.12 -3.42 13.19
C LEU A 256 -16.48 -4.82 13.18
N SER A 257 -15.23 -4.95 13.60
CA SER A 257 -14.54 -6.24 13.73
C SER A 257 -15.19 -7.13 14.79
N ALA A 258 -15.72 -6.53 15.87
CA ALA A 258 -16.39 -7.21 16.98
C ALA A 258 -17.92 -7.16 16.90
N MET A 259 -18.51 -6.89 15.73
CA MET A 259 -19.94 -6.60 15.58
C MET A 259 -20.84 -7.69 16.14
N ARG A 260 -20.46 -8.96 15.97
CA ARG A 260 -21.19 -10.11 16.56
C ARG A 260 -21.27 -10.02 18.08
N VAL A 261 -20.20 -9.57 18.74
CA VAL A 261 -20.14 -9.41 20.20
C VAL A 261 -21.00 -8.22 20.61
N VAL A 262 -20.85 -7.09 19.91
CA VAL A 262 -21.63 -5.87 20.18
C VAL A 262 -23.14 -6.16 20.13
N THR A 263 -23.59 -6.83 19.05
CA THR A 263 -24.99 -7.19 18.86
C THR A 263 -25.46 -8.26 19.84
N ALA A 264 -24.64 -9.29 20.11
CA ALA A 264 -24.99 -10.35 21.06
C ALA A 264 -25.20 -9.84 22.49
N PHE A 265 -24.51 -8.75 22.88
CA PHE A 265 -24.64 -8.12 24.19
C PHE A 265 -25.54 -6.86 24.19
N GLY A 266 -26.11 -6.47 23.05
CA GLY A 266 -26.98 -5.29 22.92
C GLY A 266 -26.27 -3.97 23.27
N GLN A 267 -24.97 -3.86 22.97
CA GLN A 267 -24.14 -2.70 23.36
C GLN A 267 -23.97 -1.65 22.24
N GLU A 268 -24.82 -1.64 21.23
CA GLU A 268 -24.74 -0.72 20.07
C GLU A 268 -24.75 0.75 20.52
N ARG A 269 -25.59 1.10 21.51
CA ARG A 269 -25.64 2.47 22.03
C ARG A 269 -24.38 2.89 22.76
N ARG A 270 -23.74 1.97 23.47
CA ARG A 270 -22.47 2.22 24.16
C ARG A 270 -21.36 2.53 23.19
N GLU A 271 -21.22 1.70 22.14
CA GLU A 271 -20.20 1.90 21.11
C GLU A 271 -20.47 3.16 20.27
N ALA A 272 -21.75 3.45 19.95
CA ALA A 272 -22.14 4.69 19.31
C ALA A 272 -21.77 5.93 20.18
N SER A 273 -22.02 5.89 21.49
CA SER A 273 -21.62 6.97 22.41
C SER A 273 -20.10 7.15 22.43
N ARG A 274 -19.35 6.05 22.53
CA ARG A 274 -17.88 6.04 22.49
C ARG A 274 -17.33 6.67 21.21
N PHE A 275 -17.95 6.38 20.06
CA PHE A 275 -17.62 7.00 18.78
C PHE A 275 -17.92 8.49 18.77
N VAL A 276 -19.14 8.89 19.22
CA VAL A 276 -19.56 10.29 19.26
C VAL A 276 -18.62 11.13 20.13
N ASP A 277 -18.20 10.63 21.29
CA ASP A 277 -17.25 11.34 22.17
C ASP A 277 -15.92 11.60 21.46
N ARG A 278 -15.40 10.62 20.71
CA ARG A 278 -14.18 10.77 19.93
C ARG A 278 -14.36 11.72 18.75
N ALA A 279 -15.49 11.63 18.05
CA ALA A 279 -15.83 12.51 16.95
C ALA A 279 -15.97 13.98 17.41
N TRP A 280 -16.57 14.22 18.57
CA TRP A 280 -16.64 15.56 19.16
C TRP A 280 -15.27 16.13 19.51
N ALA A 281 -14.37 15.32 20.09
CA ALA A 281 -13.00 15.75 20.35
C ALA A 281 -12.27 16.13 19.06
N GLY A 282 -12.44 15.35 17.99
CA GLY A 282 -11.94 15.66 16.64
C GLY A 282 -12.53 16.96 16.08
N SER A 283 -13.85 17.15 16.20
CA SER A 283 -14.53 18.37 15.77
C SER A 283 -14.03 19.62 16.49
N HIS A 284 -13.78 19.53 17.81
CA HIS A 284 -13.19 20.64 18.56
C HIS A 284 -11.77 20.97 18.10
N ALA A 285 -10.95 19.95 17.82
CA ALA A 285 -9.61 20.15 17.31
C ALA A 285 -9.62 20.81 15.91
N ARG A 286 -10.50 20.35 15.00
CA ARG A 286 -10.69 20.96 13.66
C ARG A 286 -11.17 22.41 13.75
N ARG A 287 -12.07 22.74 14.66
CA ARG A 287 -12.51 24.15 14.86
C ARG A 287 -11.36 25.04 15.33
N ARG A 288 -10.50 24.58 16.23
CA ARG A 288 -9.29 25.33 16.64
C ARG A 288 -8.34 25.52 15.46
N LEU A 289 -8.09 24.46 14.69
CA LEU A 289 -7.29 24.53 13.47
C LEU A 289 -7.84 25.57 12.50
N ALA A 290 -9.14 25.54 12.20
CA ALA A 290 -9.81 26.51 11.33
C ALA A 290 -9.70 27.95 11.85
N SER A 291 -9.78 28.15 13.17
CA SER A 291 -9.59 29.47 13.78
C SER A 291 -8.16 29.99 13.59
N VAL A 292 -7.14 29.12 13.74
CA VAL A 292 -5.74 29.50 13.53
C VAL A 292 -5.48 29.78 12.03
N GLN A 293 -6.07 28.99 11.13
CA GLN A 293 -5.99 29.22 9.67
C GLN A 293 -6.66 30.54 9.28
N GLY A 294 -7.87 30.80 9.79
CA GLY A 294 -8.60 32.04 9.52
C GLY A 294 -7.88 33.28 10.06
N MET A 295 -7.28 33.20 11.24
CA MET A 295 -6.49 34.32 11.81
C MET A 295 -5.23 34.57 10.97
N LEU A 296 -4.54 33.52 10.51
CA LEU A 296 -3.39 33.65 9.63
C LEU A 296 -3.78 34.32 8.30
N ALA A 297 -4.84 33.87 7.67
CA ALA A 297 -5.36 34.44 6.41
C ALA A 297 -5.76 35.91 6.59
N LEU A 298 -6.44 36.26 7.71
CA LEU A 298 -6.81 37.63 8.02
C LEU A 298 -5.58 38.53 8.17
N LEU A 299 -4.56 38.09 8.90
CA LEU A 299 -3.35 38.89 9.10
C LEU A 299 -2.58 39.08 7.79
N ILE A 300 -2.41 38.02 7.00
CA ILE A 300 -1.75 38.12 5.69
C ILE A 300 -2.57 39.06 4.78
N GLY A 301 -3.88 38.88 4.69
CA GLY A 301 -4.74 39.74 3.89
C GLY A 301 -4.68 41.21 4.32
N LEU A 302 -4.63 41.51 5.63
CA LEU A 302 -4.52 42.87 6.15
C LEU A 302 -3.14 43.49 5.79
N ILE A 303 -2.04 42.75 5.98
CA ILE A 303 -0.69 43.19 5.62
C ILE A 303 -0.61 43.48 4.13
N THR A 304 -1.19 42.60 3.32
CA THR A 304 -1.27 42.77 1.86
C THR A 304 -2.09 43.99 1.47
N ALA A 305 -3.26 44.21 2.08
CA ALA A 305 -4.09 45.38 1.83
C ALA A 305 -3.37 46.69 2.17
N ILE A 306 -2.66 46.73 3.33
CA ILE A 306 -1.87 47.88 3.74
C ILE A 306 -0.72 48.14 2.73
N GLY A 307 -0.02 47.10 2.31
CA GLY A 307 1.03 47.22 1.28
C GLY A 307 0.50 47.73 -0.06
N THR A 308 -0.65 47.18 -0.49
CA THR A 308 -1.31 47.63 -1.74
C THR A 308 -1.75 49.10 -1.63
N ALA A 309 -2.31 49.50 -0.49
CA ALA A 309 -2.66 50.92 -0.26
C ALA A 309 -1.45 51.83 -0.27
N ALA A 310 -0.31 51.42 0.34
CA ALA A 310 0.92 52.18 0.29
C ALA A 310 1.46 52.35 -1.13
N VAL A 311 1.48 51.27 -1.93
CA VAL A 311 1.86 51.32 -3.35
C VAL A 311 0.92 52.23 -4.15
N LEU A 312 -0.40 52.18 -3.89
CA LEU A 312 -1.37 53.03 -4.52
C LEU A 312 -1.08 54.53 -4.22
N ILE A 313 -0.85 54.89 -2.96
CA ILE A 313 -0.54 56.27 -2.54
C ILE A 313 0.72 56.76 -3.24
N VAL A 314 1.82 56.02 -3.16
CA VAL A 314 3.08 56.37 -3.79
C VAL A 314 2.93 56.41 -5.32
N GLY A 315 2.23 55.41 -5.89
CA GLY A 315 2.01 55.33 -7.33
C GLY A 315 1.19 56.50 -7.87
N VAL A 316 0.13 56.90 -7.22
CA VAL A 316 -0.69 58.09 -7.63
C VAL A 316 0.14 59.36 -7.54
N THR A 317 0.98 59.57 -6.53
CA THR A 317 1.86 60.70 -6.46
C THR A 317 2.87 60.74 -7.62
N GLN A 318 3.36 59.59 -8.06
CA GLN A 318 4.27 59.46 -9.20
C GLN A 318 3.58 59.66 -10.54
N VAL A 319 2.35 59.19 -10.70
CA VAL A 319 1.52 59.47 -11.88
C VAL A 319 1.27 60.98 -12.01
N ASN A 320 0.91 61.65 -10.90
CA ASN A 320 0.69 63.11 -10.88
C ASN A 320 1.96 63.93 -11.21
N SER A 321 3.14 63.38 -10.88
CA SER A 321 4.45 63.97 -11.25
C SER A 321 4.94 63.53 -12.63
N SER A 322 4.16 62.78 -13.39
CA SER A 322 4.49 62.22 -14.72
C SER A 322 5.75 61.32 -14.70
N ALA A 323 6.09 60.74 -13.56
CA ALA A 323 7.21 59.81 -13.43
C ALA A 323 6.85 58.40 -13.93
N ILE A 324 5.57 58.02 -13.88
CA ILE A 324 5.04 56.77 -14.40
C ILE A 324 3.67 57.06 -15.08
N THR A 325 3.24 56.14 -15.96
CA THR A 325 1.90 56.21 -16.57
C THR A 325 0.82 55.56 -15.66
N LEU A 326 -0.45 55.87 -15.93
CA LEU A 326 -1.55 55.22 -15.21
C LEU A 326 -1.58 53.69 -15.48
N GLY A 327 -1.26 53.27 -16.72
CA GLY A 327 -1.17 51.87 -17.09
C GLY A 327 -0.04 51.14 -16.37
N GLU A 328 1.11 51.81 -16.12
CA GLU A 328 2.21 51.26 -15.33
C GLU A 328 1.81 51.04 -13.87
N LEU A 329 1.09 52.01 -13.28
CA LEU A 329 0.54 51.81 -11.93
C LEU A 329 -0.41 50.61 -11.86
N LEU A 330 -1.34 50.49 -12.85
CA LEU A 330 -2.27 49.38 -12.91
C LEU A 330 -1.58 48.01 -13.06
N ILE A 331 -0.51 47.91 -13.88
CA ILE A 331 0.30 46.68 -13.96
C ILE A 331 0.95 46.34 -12.61
N VAL A 332 1.56 47.32 -11.95
CA VAL A 332 2.20 47.09 -10.65
C VAL A 332 1.17 46.61 -9.60
N MET A 333 -0.04 47.18 -9.60
CA MET A 333 -1.13 46.77 -8.74
C MET A 333 -1.59 45.33 -9.05
N ALA A 334 -1.69 44.98 -10.34
CA ALA A 334 -2.00 43.60 -10.76
C ALA A 334 -0.89 42.61 -10.34
N TYR A 335 0.37 42.98 -10.49
CA TYR A 335 1.51 42.16 -10.06
C TYR A 335 1.57 41.98 -8.55
N LEU A 336 1.20 42.98 -7.76
CA LEU A 336 1.10 42.83 -6.31
C LEU A 336 0.08 41.78 -5.91
N THR A 337 -1.07 41.79 -6.56
CA THR A 337 -2.09 40.74 -6.32
C THR A 337 -1.55 39.35 -6.64
N LEU A 338 -0.83 39.21 -7.75
CA LEU A 338 -0.18 37.95 -8.16
C LEU A 338 1.02 37.55 -7.26
N LEU A 339 1.67 38.53 -6.60
CA LEU A 339 2.84 38.28 -5.76
C LEU A 339 2.51 37.60 -4.43
N TYR A 340 1.38 37.93 -3.83
CA TYR A 340 1.06 37.47 -2.48
C TYR A 340 0.53 36.05 -2.43
N GLN A 341 -0.17 35.60 -3.46
CA GLN A 341 -0.72 34.25 -3.53
C GLN A 341 0.34 33.15 -3.48
N PRO A 342 1.45 33.21 -4.28
CA PRO A 342 2.54 32.25 -4.15
C PRO A 342 3.20 32.24 -2.78
N LEU A 343 3.31 33.40 -2.10
CA LEU A 343 3.92 33.48 -0.77
C LEU A 343 3.08 32.74 0.29
N GLU A 344 1.76 32.83 0.20
CA GLU A 344 0.85 32.09 1.07
C GLU A 344 0.94 30.56 0.80
N ASP A 345 0.94 30.18 -0.47
CA ASP A 345 0.98 28.78 -0.89
C ASP A 345 2.33 28.12 -0.63
N MET A 346 3.44 28.85 -0.73
CA MET A 346 4.78 28.32 -0.44
C MET A 346 4.87 27.74 0.98
N GLY A 347 4.24 28.38 1.97
CA GLY A 347 4.22 27.86 3.34
C GLY A 347 3.55 26.49 3.46
N LYS A 348 2.42 26.31 2.78
CA LYS A 348 1.69 25.03 2.70
C LYS A 348 2.50 23.99 1.95
N LYS A 349 3.03 24.34 0.78
CA LYS A 349 3.81 23.43 -0.08
C LYS A 349 5.10 22.94 0.57
N VAL A 350 5.75 23.76 1.39
CA VAL A 350 6.92 23.31 2.18
C VAL A 350 6.51 22.31 3.25
N ALA A 351 5.35 22.47 3.88
CA ALA A 351 4.84 21.47 4.82
C ALA A 351 4.49 20.15 4.12
N ASP A 352 3.76 20.22 3.01
CA ASP A 352 3.41 19.07 2.16
C ASP A 352 4.67 18.31 1.72
N LEU A 353 5.72 19.05 1.33
CA LEU A 353 7.02 18.46 0.96
C LEU A 353 7.67 17.69 2.12
N GLN A 354 7.63 18.25 3.34
CA GLN A 354 8.19 17.57 4.52
C GLN A 354 7.39 16.31 4.88
N GLU A 355 6.08 16.37 4.79
CA GLU A 355 5.19 15.22 5.02
C GLU A 355 5.43 14.13 3.97
N ALA A 356 5.47 14.51 2.69
CA ALA A 356 5.78 13.59 1.59
C ALA A 356 7.13 12.90 1.79
N LEU A 357 8.18 13.64 2.14
CA LEU A 357 9.50 13.07 2.40
C LEU A 357 9.49 12.09 3.58
N ALA A 358 8.77 12.40 4.66
CA ALA A 358 8.63 11.50 5.81
C ALA A 358 7.88 10.20 5.45
N GLY A 359 6.80 10.28 4.66
CA GLY A 359 6.07 9.12 4.17
C GLY A 359 6.93 8.24 3.24
N ILE A 360 7.65 8.86 2.33
CA ILE A 360 8.59 8.17 1.43
C ILE A 360 9.69 7.47 2.25
N GLU A 361 10.22 8.09 3.31
CA GLU A 361 11.21 7.47 4.18
C GLU A 361 10.67 6.22 4.86
N ARG A 362 9.44 6.24 5.36
CA ARG A 362 8.77 5.05 5.91
C ARG A 362 8.59 3.97 4.86
N ALA A 363 8.21 4.31 3.62
CA ALA A 363 8.09 3.36 2.53
C ALA A 363 9.45 2.73 2.15
N TYR A 364 10.51 3.54 2.04
CA TYR A 364 11.86 3.00 1.80
C TYR A 364 12.39 2.15 2.96
N SER A 365 11.99 2.41 4.21
CA SER A 365 12.38 1.57 5.33
C SER A 365 11.92 0.12 5.16
N VAL A 366 10.79 -0.11 4.47
CA VAL A 366 10.33 -1.46 4.11
C VAL A 366 11.27 -2.10 3.09
N LEU A 367 11.69 -1.36 2.05
CA LEU A 367 12.64 -1.85 1.05
C LEU A 367 14.04 -2.13 1.64
N ASP A 368 14.37 -1.51 2.76
CA ASP A 368 15.64 -1.71 3.47
C ASP A 368 15.62 -2.94 4.40
N GLU A 369 14.43 -3.51 4.66
CA GLU A 369 14.31 -4.75 5.42
C GLU A 369 14.94 -5.91 4.64
N VAL A 370 15.81 -6.64 5.32
CA VAL A 370 16.50 -7.78 4.72
C VAL A 370 15.77 -9.06 5.09
N PRO A 371 15.38 -9.90 4.12
CA PRO A 371 14.79 -11.20 4.42
C PRO A 371 15.71 -12.02 5.32
N GLU A 372 15.20 -12.54 6.45
CA GLU A 372 15.98 -13.40 7.36
C GLU A 372 16.41 -14.69 6.64
N VAL A 373 15.53 -15.23 5.79
CA VAL A 373 15.81 -16.41 4.97
C VAL A 373 16.29 -15.98 3.60
N GLN A 374 17.58 -16.14 3.33
CA GLN A 374 18.20 -15.74 2.08
C GLN A 374 18.59 -16.94 1.22
N GLN A 375 18.40 -16.82 -0.09
CA GLN A 375 18.90 -17.80 -1.03
C GLN A 375 20.42 -17.63 -1.20
N ARG A 376 21.18 -18.73 -1.04
CA ARG A 376 22.62 -18.74 -1.29
C ARG A 376 22.90 -18.48 -2.78
N ARG A 377 23.99 -17.79 -3.11
CA ARG A 377 24.35 -17.46 -4.50
C ARG A 377 24.60 -18.72 -5.36
N ASN A 378 25.08 -19.77 -4.76
CA ASN A 378 25.37 -21.08 -5.38
C ASN A 378 24.25 -22.10 -5.15
N ALA A 379 23.03 -21.67 -4.83
CA ALA A 379 21.89 -22.56 -4.61
C ALA A 379 21.58 -23.40 -5.85
N ARG A 380 21.45 -24.72 -5.65
CA ARG A 380 21.22 -25.72 -6.70
C ARG A 380 19.72 -25.80 -7.04
N PRO A 381 19.37 -26.05 -8.30
CA PRO A 381 18.00 -26.37 -8.67
C PRO A 381 17.60 -27.74 -8.10
N LEU A 382 16.32 -27.89 -7.73
CA LEU A 382 15.72 -29.15 -7.28
C LEU A 382 14.49 -29.44 -8.16
N ARG A 383 14.54 -30.51 -8.97
CA ARG A 383 13.41 -30.88 -9.83
C ARG A 383 12.32 -31.60 -9.05
N ARG A 384 12.59 -32.79 -8.53
CA ARG A 384 11.68 -33.57 -7.67
C ARG A 384 12.49 -34.29 -6.61
N ALA A 385 12.11 -34.14 -5.36
CA ALA A 385 12.74 -34.81 -4.24
C ALA A 385 12.25 -36.27 -4.14
N THR A 386 13.09 -37.15 -3.57
CA THR A 386 12.65 -38.50 -3.18
C THR A 386 11.87 -38.46 -1.87
N GLY A 387 12.14 -37.47 -1.03
CA GLY A 387 11.39 -37.20 0.19
C GLY A 387 12.03 -37.71 1.48
N GLU A 388 13.33 -38.06 1.47
CA GLU A 388 14.06 -38.35 2.72
C GLU A 388 14.28 -37.05 3.49
N ILE A 389 13.79 -36.95 4.73
CA ILE A 389 13.93 -35.78 5.60
C ILE A 389 14.82 -36.10 6.78
N GLY A 390 15.84 -35.29 7.04
CA GLY A 390 16.77 -35.46 8.17
C GLY A 390 16.94 -34.15 8.95
N PHE A 391 16.75 -34.21 10.26
CA PHE A 391 17.14 -33.17 11.22
C PHE A 391 18.38 -33.64 11.97
N ARG A 392 19.42 -32.80 12.07
CA ARG A 392 20.67 -33.11 12.73
C ARG A 392 21.03 -32.00 13.71
N ALA A 393 20.92 -32.28 15.00
CA ALA A 393 21.20 -31.35 16.10
C ALA A 393 20.47 -30.01 15.93
N VAL A 394 19.20 -30.03 15.48
CA VAL A 394 18.46 -28.82 15.12
C VAL A 394 17.95 -28.15 16.38
N SER A 395 18.37 -26.89 16.57
CA SER A 395 17.84 -26.00 17.61
C SER A 395 17.26 -24.76 16.98
N PHE A 396 16.18 -24.24 17.59
CA PHE A 396 15.50 -23.04 17.10
C PHE A 396 14.82 -22.26 18.22
N ALA A 397 14.98 -20.95 18.19
CA ALA A 397 14.25 -19.99 19.00
C ALA A 397 13.69 -18.86 18.15
N TYR A 398 12.47 -18.44 18.43
CA TYR A 398 11.91 -17.20 17.86
C TYR A 398 12.57 -16.03 18.56
N ARG A 399 13.55 -15.37 17.91
CA ARG A 399 14.38 -14.30 18.49
C ARG A 399 15.19 -14.77 19.71
N GLN A 400 15.53 -13.85 20.61
CA GLN A 400 16.27 -14.11 21.87
C GLN A 400 15.37 -14.70 22.99
N GLN A 401 14.31 -15.43 22.62
CA GLN A 401 13.44 -16.14 23.57
C GLN A 401 14.01 -17.53 23.90
N ALA A 402 13.36 -18.20 24.84
CA ALA A 402 13.70 -19.59 25.16
C ALA A 402 13.60 -20.47 23.89
N PRO A 403 14.51 -21.47 23.74
CA PRO A 403 14.47 -22.40 22.62
C PRO A 403 13.12 -23.11 22.54
N VAL A 404 12.51 -23.11 21.35
CA VAL A 404 11.29 -23.87 21.06
C VAL A 404 11.61 -25.30 20.64
N LEU A 405 12.75 -25.46 19.94
CA LEU A 405 13.32 -26.76 19.60
C LEU A 405 14.78 -26.80 20.11
N ASP A 406 15.18 -27.92 20.75
CA ASP A 406 16.48 -28.08 21.34
C ASP A 406 17.07 -29.44 20.98
N ASP A 407 18.18 -29.42 20.24
CA ASP A 407 18.96 -30.60 19.81
C ASP A 407 18.09 -31.71 19.18
N VAL A 408 17.25 -31.35 18.19
CA VAL A 408 16.36 -32.29 17.53
C VAL A 408 17.12 -33.16 16.53
N TRP A 409 17.01 -34.47 16.71
CA TRP A 409 17.48 -35.50 15.79
C TRP A 409 16.29 -36.31 15.28
N LEU A 410 16.10 -36.32 13.95
CA LEU A 410 14.99 -36.99 13.32
C LEU A 410 15.36 -37.44 11.93
N ARG A 411 14.92 -38.63 11.53
CA ARG A 411 14.95 -39.13 10.15
C ARG A 411 13.58 -39.65 9.77
N VAL A 412 13.11 -39.22 8.62
CA VAL A 412 11.85 -39.67 7.97
C VAL A 412 12.23 -40.29 6.64
N GLU A 413 11.85 -41.54 6.45
CA GLU A 413 12.15 -42.28 5.23
C GLU A 413 11.23 -41.80 4.08
N PRO A 414 11.69 -41.88 2.81
CA PRO A 414 10.86 -41.58 1.66
C PRO A 414 9.55 -42.37 1.64
N GLY A 415 8.44 -41.72 1.31
CA GLY A 415 7.14 -42.36 1.19
C GLY A 415 6.49 -42.74 2.52
N SER A 416 7.11 -42.50 3.68
CA SER A 416 6.54 -42.88 4.98
C SER A 416 5.46 -41.89 5.44
N PHE A 417 4.45 -42.43 6.15
CA PHE A 417 3.37 -41.64 6.76
C PHE A 417 3.59 -41.47 8.26
N VAL A 418 4.06 -40.30 8.67
CA VAL A 418 4.50 -39.99 10.02
C VAL A 418 3.55 -39.03 10.72
N GLY A 419 3.06 -39.41 11.89
CA GLY A 419 2.26 -38.56 12.77
C GLY A 419 3.12 -37.74 13.74
N LEU A 420 2.87 -36.44 13.85
CA LEU A 420 3.46 -35.55 14.83
C LEU A 420 2.45 -35.27 15.95
N VAL A 421 2.75 -35.69 17.17
CA VAL A 421 1.88 -35.51 18.34
C VAL A 421 2.63 -34.75 19.47
N GLY A 422 1.91 -34.08 20.33
CA GLY A 422 2.48 -33.34 21.46
C GLY A 422 1.54 -32.22 21.92
N ALA A 423 1.80 -31.66 23.09
CA ALA A 423 0.99 -30.56 23.63
C ALA A 423 0.95 -29.33 22.70
N THR A 424 -0.06 -28.48 22.86
CA THR A 424 -0.08 -27.17 22.18
C THR A 424 1.14 -26.35 22.63
N GLY A 425 1.83 -25.74 21.67
CA GLY A 425 3.08 -25.01 21.95
C GLY A 425 4.35 -25.88 22.05
N ALA A 426 4.27 -27.21 21.91
CA ALA A 426 5.44 -28.10 22.01
C ALA A 426 6.47 -27.93 20.86
N GLY A 427 6.15 -27.19 19.80
CA GLY A 427 7.06 -26.96 18.67
C GLY A 427 6.72 -27.72 17.38
N LYS A 428 5.55 -28.39 17.27
CA LYS A 428 5.13 -29.15 16.07
C LYS A 428 5.08 -28.27 14.81
N THR A 429 4.36 -27.15 14.86
CA THR A 429 4.25 -26.19 13.75
C THR A 429 5.60 -25.53 13.45
N THR A 430 6.43 -25.31 14.46
CA THR A 430 7.80 -24.81 14.29
C THR A 430 8.67 -25.78 13.50
N LEU A 431 8.59 -27.09 13.79
CA LEU A 431 9.32 -28.13 13.06
C LEU A 431 8.95 -28.14 11.57
N VAL A 432 7.66 -28.01 11.25
CA VAL A 432 7.16 -27.91 9.88
C VAL A 432 7.61 -26.60 9.22
N SER A 433 7.57 -25.49 9.94
CA SER A 433 8.00 -24.18 9.41
C SER A 433 9.50 -24.15 9.08
N LEU A 434 10.32 -24.87 9.83
CA LEU A 434 11.75 -25.04 9.54
C LEU A 434 11.97 -25.96 8.31
N LEU A 435 11.19 -27.03 8.18
CA LEU A 435 11.27 -27.94 7.03
C LEU A 435 10.91 -27.24 5.72
N THR A 436 9.88 -26.40 5.72
CA THR A 436 9.47 -25.58 4.55
C THR A 436 10.35 -24.36 4.34
N ARG A 437 11.35 -24.21 5.20
CA ARG A 437 12.27 -23.08 5.19
C ARG A 437 11.55 -21.73 5.22
N PHE A 438 10.51 -21.63 6.07
CA PHE A 438 9.93 -20.34 6.45
C PHE A 438 10.85 -19.61 7.43
N TYR A 439 11.62 -20.36 8.19
CA TYR A 439 12.70 -19.95 9.07
C TYR A 439 13.93 -20.81 8.82
N ASP A 440 15.12 -20.28 9.03
CA ASP A 440 16.34 -21.07 9.10
C ASP A 440 16.63 -21.45 10.59
N PRO A 441 17.12 -22.65 10.91
CA PRO A 441 17.42 -23.07 12.28
C PRO A 441 18.54 -22.21 12.88
N THR A 442 18.48 -21.98 14.20
CA THR A 442 19.53 -21.26 14.95
C THR A 442 20.77 -22.11 15.17
N GLY A 443 20.62 -23.43 15.21
CA GLY A 443 21.69 -24.43 15.30
C GLY A 443 21.38 -25.67 14.48
N GLY A 444 22.41 -26.44 14.12
CA GLY A 444 22.25 -27.66 13.34
C GLY A 444 21.89 -27.45 11.86
N GLN A 445 21.37 -28.52 11.25
CA GLN A 445 21.02 -28.52 9.82
C GLN A 445 19.82 -29.43 9.55
N ILE A 446 18.99 -29.03 8.59
CA ILE A 446 17.88 -29.83 8.07
C ILE A 446 18.26 -30.25 6.65
N ARG A 447 18.07 -31.52 6.34
CA ARG A 447 18.43 -32.13 5.07
C ARG A 447 17.20 -32.67 4.35
N LEU A 448 17.20 -32.53 3.05
CA LEU A 448 16.28 -33.18 2.13
C LEU A 448 17.10 -34.00 1.14
N ASP A 449 16.84 -35.30 1.06
CA ASP A 449 17.60 -36.25 0.22
C ASP A 449 19.12 -36.17 0.47
N GLY A 450 19.51 -36.07 1.76
CA GLY A 450 20.91 -35.99 2.18
C GLY A 450 21.57 -34.61 2.10
N GLU A 451 20.98 -33.64 1.37
CA GLU A 451 21.53 -32.30 1.17
C GLU A 451 20.87 -31.26 2.10
N ASP A 452 21.64 -30.28 2.59
CA ASP A 452 21.12 -29.18 3.43
C ASP A 452 20.12 -28.32 2.63
N LEU A 453 18.95 -28.02 3.24
CA LEU A 453 17.90 -27.21 2.64
C LEU A 453 18.41 -25.85 2.12
N ARG A 454 19.42 -25.28 2.78
CA ARG A 454 20.01 -23.99 2.43
C ARG A 454 20.76 -24.00 1.10
N ASN A 455 21.10 -25.19 0.59
CA ASN A 455 21.80 -25.36 -0.68
C ASN A 455 20.88 -25.42 -1.90
N TYR A 456 19.55 -25.51 -1.69
CA TYR A 456 18.57 -25.50 -2.77
C TYR A 456 18.05 -24.08 -3.05
N LYS A 457 17.62 -23.83 -4.29
CA LYS A 457 16.83 -22.64 -4.63
C LYS A 457 15.53 -22.69 -3.84
N ILE A 458 15.17 -21.57 -3.18
CA ILE A 458 14.00 -21.52 -2.29
C ILE A 458 12.71 -21.87 -3.02
N ALA A 459 12.52 -21.37 -4.23
CA ALA A 459 11.32 -21.66 -5.03
C ALA A 459 11.20 -23.16 -5.36
N ASP A 460 12.32 -23.78 -5.77
CA ASP A 460 12.36 -25.19 -6.13
C ASP A 460 12.16 -26.07 -4.88
N LEU A 461 12.77 -25.70 -3.76
CA LEU A 461 12.56 -26.38 -2.48
C LEU A 461 11.09 -26.34 -2.05
N ARG A 462 10.48 -25.15 -2.03
CA ARG A 462 9.06 -24.99 -1.65
C ARG A 462 8.10 -25.65 -2.63
N SER A 463 8.54 -25.89 -3.86
CA SER A 463 7.75 -26.67 -4.82
C SER A 463 7.63 -28.15 -4.45
N GLN A 464 8.50 -28.67 -3.61
CA GLN A 464 8.45 -30.06 -3.15
C GLN A 464 7.42 -30.32 -2.06
N PHE A 465 6.75 -29.29 -1.55
CA PHE A 465 5.77 -29.41 -0.47
C PHE A 465 4.35 -29.09 -0.94
N ALA A 466 3.40 -29.90 -0.53
CA ALA A 466 2.00 -29.56 -0.48
C ALA A 466 1.60 -29.41 0.99
N ILE A 467 0.95 -28.30 1.33
CA ILE A 467 0.62 -27.95 2.71
C ILE A 467 -0.90 -27.81 2.83
N VAL A 468 -1.49 -28.53 3.78
CA VAL A 468 -2.89 -28.41 4.19
C VAL A 468 -2.92 -27.88 5.62
N LEU A 469 -3.41 -26.67 5.79
CA LEU A 469 -3.43 -25.96 7.09
C LEU A 469 -4.66 -26.36 7.90
N GLN A 470 -4.58 -26.17 9.21
CA GLN A 470 -5.66 -26.37 10.16
C GLN A 470 -6.89 -25.51 9.82
N GLU A 471 -6.68 -24.23 9.55
CA GLU A 471 -7.69 -23.32 9.01
C GLU A 471 -7.38 -23.07 7.52
N PRO A 472 -8.19 -23.63 6.59
CA PRO A 472 -7.98 -23.43 5.17
C PRO A 472 -8.19 -21.96 4.78
N VAL A 473 -7.17 -21.37 4.19
CA VAL A 473 -7.26 -20.01 3.63
C VAL A 473 -7.61 -20.10 2.15
N LEU A 474 -8.76 -19.54 1.79
CA LEU A 474 -9.19 -19.37 0.40
C LEU A 474 -9.12 -17.89 0.01
N PHE A 475 -8.73 -17.64 -1.23
CA PHE A 475 -8.72 -16.30 -1.80
C PHE A 475 -10.13 -15.93 -2.28
N SER A 476 -10.48 -14.67 -2.28
CA SER A 476 -11.76 -14.13 -2.74
C SER A 476 -11.89 -14.21 -4.27
N THR A 477 -11.83 -15.43 -4.79
CA THR A 477 -11.91 -15.76 -6.22
C THR A 477 -12.83 -16.98 -6.39
N SER A 478 -12.91 -17.55 -7.60
CA SER A 478 -13.68 -18.76 -7.85
C SER A 478 -13.09 -20.02 -7.17
N ILE A 479 -13.89 -21.06 -7.03
CA ILE A 479 -13.43 -22.37 -6.52
C ILE A 479 -12.35 -22.94 -7.45
N ALA A 480 -12.54 -22.84 -8.77
CA ALA A 480 -11.55 -23.30 -9.75
C ALA A 480 -10.19 -22.60 -9.56
N GLU A 481 -10.16 -21.27 -9.43
CA GLU A 481 -8.93 -20.51 -9.22
C GLU A 481 -8.27 -20.84 -7.87
N ASN A 482 -9.08 -21.09 -6.84
CA ASN A 482 -8.57 -21.55 -5.54
C ASN A 482 -7.90 -22.92 -5.64
N ILE A 483 -8.44 -23.87 -6.37
CA ILE A 483 -7.81 -25.18 -6.62
C ILE A 483 -6.56 -25.00 -7.48
N ALA A 484 -6.67 -24.23 -8.58
CA ALA A 484 -5.58 -23.95 -9.51
C ALA A 484 -4.38 -23.21 -8.86
N TYR A 485 -4.56 -22.61 -7.67
CA TYR A 485 -3.47 -21.97 -6.94
C TYR A 485 -2.28 -22.91 -6.69
N GLY A 486 -2.51 -24.23 -6.56
CA GLY A 486 -1.46 -25.24 -6.47
C GLY A 486 -0.63 -25.38 -7.76
N ARG A 487 -1.25 -25.16 -8.93
CA ARG A 487 -0.66 -25.21 -10.27
C ARG A 487 -1.40 -24.26 -11.22
N PRO A 488 -1.01 -22.97 -11.31
CA PRO A 488 -1.80 -21.92 -11.99
C PRO A 488 -2.06 -22.12 -13.48
N ARG A 489 -1.34 -23.04 -14.13
CA ARG A 489 -1.52 -23.40 -15.56
C ARG A 489 -2.11 -24.80 -15.73
N ALA A 490 -2.88 -25.28 -14.75
CA ALA A 490 -3.55 -26.57 -14.85
C ALA A 490 -4.70 -26.49 -15.84
N ASP A 491 -4.91 -27.60 -16.56
CA ASP A 491 -6.09 -27.79 -17.41
C ASP A 491 -7.36 -27.85 -16.54
N PRO A 492 -8.51 -27.35 -16.99
CA PRO A 492 -9.79 -27.49 -16.30
C PRO A 492 -10.12 -28.94 -15.90
N ASP A 493 -9.83 -29.90 -16.75
CA ASP A 493 -10.05 -31.33 -16.45
C ASP A 493 -9.20 -31.80 -15.26
N ALA A 494 -7.94 -31.36 -15.17
CA ALA A 494 -7.07 -31.66 -14.02
C ALA A 494 -7.59 -31.04 -12.71
N ILE A 495 -8.23 -29.86 -12.77
CA ILE A 495 -8.89 -29.23 -11.61
C ILE A 495 -10.06 -30.09 -11.14
N VAL A 496 -10.88 -30.57 -12.05
CA VAL A 496 -12.04 -31.46 -11.76
C VAL A 496 -11.55 -32.77 -11.17
N GLU A 497 -10.53 -33.41 -11.73
CA GLU A 497 -9.93 -34.63 -11.20
C GLU A 497 -9.39 -34.46 -9.78
N ALA A 498 -8.67 -33.37 -9.53
CA ALA A 498 -8.17 -33.04 -8.20
C ALA A 498 -9.33 -32.84 -7.20
N ALA A 499 -10.42 -32.21 -7.62
CA ALA A 499 -11.61 -32.03 -6.80
C ALA A 499 -12.30 -33.37 -6.51
N ARG A 500 -12.38 -34.31 -7.48
CA ARG A 500 -12.89 -35.66 -7.27
C ARG A 500 -12.04 -36.43 -6.29
N ALA A 501 -10.73 -36.39 -6.44
CA ALA A 501 -9.78 -37.03 -5.53
C ALA A 501 -9.92 -36.51 -4.08
N ALA A 502 -10.28 -35.25 -3.91
CA ALA A 502 -10.52 -34.60 -2.63
C ALA A 502 -11.93 -34.76 -2.08
N ASN A 503 -12.82 -35.54 -2.74
CA ASN A 503 -14.24 -35.64 -2.43
C ASN A 503 -14.97 -34.27 -2.45
N ALA A 504 -14.52 -33.35 -3.31
CA ALA A 504 -15.07 -32.01 -3.43
C ALA A 504 -15.98 -31.80 -4.62
N HIS A 505 -15.88 -32.63 -5.65
CA HIS A 505 -16.59 -32.47 -6.93
C HIS A 505 -18.11 -32.38 -6.76
N ASP A 506 -18.73 -33.29 -5.98
CA ASP A 506 -20.18 -33.41 -5.89
C ASP A 506 -20.81 -32.15 -5.28
N PHE A 507 -20.23 -31.61 -4.21
CA PHE A 507 -20.74 -30.37 -3.64
C PHE A 507 -20.50 -29.18 -4.57
N ILE A 508 -19.34 -29.12 -5.26
CA ILE A 508 -19.05 -28.05 -6.22
C ILE A 508 -20.05 -28.08 -7.39
N ALA A 509 -20.28 -29.24 -7.95
CA ALA A 509 -21.24 -29.42 -9.05
C ALA A 509 -22.70 -29.11 -8.64
N GLY A 510 -23.03 -29.24 -7.36
CA GLY A 510 -24.32 -28.87 -6.80
C GLY A 510 -24.53 -27.37 -6.56
N LEU A 511 -23.49 -26.55 -6.68
CA LEU A 511 -23.59 -25.09 -6.56
C LEU A 511 -24.13 -24.48 -7.87
N PRO A 512 -24.85 -23.33 -7.80
CA PRO A 512 -25.45 -22.71 -8.98
C PRO A 512 -24.45 -22.41 -10.11
N ASP A 513 -23.24 -21.91 -9.74
CA ASP A 513 -22.18 -21.58 -10.68
C ASP A 513 -21.07 -22.64 -10.73
N GLY A 514 -21.26 -23.79 -10.07
CA GLY A 514 -20.27 -24.87 -10.06
C GLY A 514 -18.88 -24.42 -9.65
N TYR A 515 -17.88 -24.69 -10.49
CA TYR A 515 -16.48 -24.33 -10.27
C TYR A 515 -16.22 -22.82 -10.35
N ASP A 516 -17.10 -22.03 -11.00
CA ASP A 516 -16.98 -20.57 -11.11
C ASP A 516 -17.58 -19.85 -9.90
N THR A 517 -18.15 -20.58 -8.94
CA THR A 517 -18.72 -20.02 -7.71
C THR A 517 -17.66 -19.23 -6.94
N GLN A 518 -17.97 -17.98 -6.64
CA GLN A 518 -17.12 -17.10 -5.84
C GLN A 518 -17.21 -17.48 -4.36
N VAL A 519 -16.07 -17.69 -3.71
CA VAL A 519 -16.05 -18.19 -2.32
C VAL A 519 -16.20 -17.09 -1.25
N GLY A 520 -16.20 -15.83 -1.65
CA GLY A 520 -16.26 -14.69 -0.73
C GLY A 520 -14.95 -14.46 0.02
N ASP A 521 -14.96 -13.48 0.94
CA ASP A 521 -13.76 -13.15 1.73
C ASP A 521 -13.35 -14.35 2.60
N ARG A 522 -12.10 -14.78 2.47
CA ARG A 522 -11.52 -15.97 3.14
C ARG A 522 -12.37 -17.24 3.03
N GLY A 523 -13.21 -17.35 2.01
CA GLY A 523 -14.08 -18.51 1.80
C GLY A 523 -15.31 -18.57 2.71
N MET A 524 -15.79 -17.42 3.21
CA MET A 524 -16.92 -17.36 4.16
C MET A 524 -18.24 -17.94 3.61
N LEU A 525 -18.39 -18.02 2.30
CA LEU A 525 -19.59 -18.58 1.67
C LEU A 525 -19.61 -20.13 1.66
N LEU A 526 -18.50 -20.76 2.03
CA LEU A 526 -18.39 -22.22 2.15
C LEU A 526 -18.38 -22.66 3.61
N SER A 527 -18.92 -23.84 3.88
CA SER A 527 -18.78 -24.49 5.19
C SER A 527 -17.33 -24.86 5.50
N GLY A 528 -17.00 -25.14 6.77
CA GLY A 528 -15.66 -25.55 7.17
C GLY A 528 -15.15 -26.79 6.42
N GLY A 529 -16.01 -27.79 6.26
CA GLY A 529 -15.68 -29.03 5.55
C GLY A 529 -15.50 -28.83 4.04
N GLU A 530 -16.28 -27.94 3.42
CA GLU A 530 -16.11 -27.58 1.99
C GLU A 530 -14.80 -26.85 1.77
N ARG A 531 -14.46 -25.85 2.61
CA ARG A 531 -13.14 -25.18 2.55
C ARG A 531 -11.99 -26.18 2.66
N GLN A 532 -12.11 -27.15 3.59
CA GLN A 532 -11.07 -28.16 3.78
C GLN A 532 -10.90 -29.05 2.54
N ARG A 533 -12.01 -29.48 1.92
CA ARG A 533 -11.97 -30.29 0.69
C ARG A 533 -11.40 -29.52 -0.50
N VAL A 534 -11.70 -28.22 -0.63
CA VAL A 534 -11.06 -27.36 -1.64
C VAL A 534 -9.54 -27.23 -1.38
N SER A 535 -9.12 -27.11 -0.13
CA SER A 535 -7.70 -27.09 0.25
C SER A 535 -7.00 -28.42 -0.06
N LEU A 536 -7.66 -29.56 0.16
CA LEU A 536 -7.16 -30.87 -0.25
C LEU A 536 -7.07 -30.99 -1.78
N ALA A 537 -8.07 -30.53 -2.53
CA ALA A 537 -8.02 -30.51 -4.00
C ALA A 537 -6.81 -29.68 -4.51
N ARG A 538 -6.49 -28.55 -3.87
CA ARG A 538 -5.28 -27.78 -4.13
C ARG A 538 -4.00 -28.59 -3.93
N ALA A 539 -3.96 -29.41 -2.86
CA ALA A 539 -2.81 -30.28 -2.57
C ALA A 539 -2.69 -31.44 -3.57
N PHE A 540 -3.80 -32.03 -4.01
CA PHE A 540 -3.82 -33.05 -5.07
C PHE A 540 -3.28 -32.48 -6.39
N LEU A 541 -3.78 -31.31 -6.81
CA LEU A 541 -3.37 -30.66 -8.05
C LEU A 541 -1.89 -30.25 -8.04
N ARG A 542 -1.35 -29.91 -6.86
CA ARG A 542 0.08 -29.57 -6.66
C ARG A 542 1.00 -30.74 -6.94
N ASP A 543 0.59 -31.97 -6.64
CA ASP A 543 1.35 -33.22 -6.81
C ASP A 543 2.80 -33.18 -6.29
N ALA A 544 2.97 -32.66 -5.09
CA ALA A 544 4.29 -32.57 -4.44
C ALA A 544 4.68 -33.91 -3.81
N PRO A 545 6.01 -34.27 -3.79
CA PRO A 545 6.50 -35.50 -3.17
C PRO A 545 6.41 -35.52 -1.65
N ILE A 546 6.29 -34.36 -1.01
CA ILE A 546 6.19 -34.25 0.45
C ILE A 546 4.89 -33.54 0.79
N LEU A 547 4.12 -34.15 1.69
CA LEU A 547 2.84 -33.66 2.17
C LEU A 547 2.94 -33.27 3.63
N ILE A 548 2.47 -32.06 3.95
CA ILE A 548 2.39 -31.56 5.31
C ILE A 548 0.92 -31.25 5.59
N MET A 549 0.39 -31.81 6.66
CA MET A 549 -0.99 -31.59 7.08
C MET A 549 -1.03 -31.20 8.55
N ASP A 550 -1.68 -30.08 8.83
CA ASP A 550 -1.88 -29.59 10.20
C ASP A 550 -3.36 -29.70 10.55
N GLU A 551 -3.71 -30.67 11.40
CA GLU A 551 -5.05 -30.97 11.89
C GLU A 551 -6.19 -30.91 10.83
N PRO A 552 -6.10 -31.63 9.72
CA PRO A 552 -7.00 -31.46 8.57
C PRO A 552 -8.49 -31.75 8.85
N THR A 553 -8.83 -32.21 10.05
CA THR A 553 -10.21 -32.56 10.43
C THR A 553 -10.74 -31.79 11.64
N SER A 554 -10.08 -30.72 12.09
CA SER A 554 -10.37 -30.05 13.37
C SER A 554 -11.72 -29.34 13.45
N ALA A 555 -12.30 -28.93 12.34
CA ALA A 555 -13.49 -28.06 12.29
C ALA A 555 -14.65 -28.62 11.45
N VAL A 556 -14.81 -29.96 11.40
CA VAL A 556 -15.80 -30.63 10.53
C VAL A 556 -16.68 -31.59 11.29
N ASP A 557 -17.91 -31.80 10.78
CA ASP A 557 -18.84 -32.79 11.26
C ASP A 557 -18.38 -34.24 10.95
N VAL A 558 -18.94 -35.22 11.64
CA VAL A 558 -18.51 -36.65 11.58
C VAL A 558 -18.62 -37.26 10.16
N ALA A 559 -19.65 -36.87 9.38
CA ALA A 559 -19.82 -37.39 8.02
C ALA A 559 -18.76 -36.84 7.07
N THR A 560 -18.49 -35.53 7.15
CA THR A 560 -17.46 -34.86 6.37
C THR A 560 -16.04 -35.28 6.82
N GLU A 561 -15.85 -35.57 8.11
CA GLU A 561 -14.57 -36.10 8.64
C GLU A 561 -14.16 -37.39 7.92
N ARG A 562 -15.09 -38.34 7.73
CA ARG A 562 -14.78 -39.59 7.04
C ARG A 562 -14.31 -39.34 5.60
N ALA A 563 -15.01 -38.50 4.86
CA ALA A 563 -14.65 -38.13 3.49
C ALA A 563 -13.26 -37.45 3.40
N ILE A 564 -12.92 -36.59 4.38
CA ILE A 564 -11.62 -35.95 4.47
C ILE A 564 -10.53 -36.98 4.80
N ILE A 565 -10.76 -37.89 5.74
CA ILE A 565 -9.78 -38.92 6.14
C ILE A 565 -9.50 -39.87 4.95
N GLU A 566 -10.50 -40.23 4.16
CA GLU A 566 -10.31 -41.01 2.95
C GLU A 566 -9.49 -40.26 1.88
N ALA A 567 -9.79 -38.99 1.66
CA ALA A 567 -9.03 -38.14 0.75
C ALA A 567 -7.57 -37.96 1.23
N VAL A 568 -7.34 -37.78 2.52
CA VAL A 568 -6.00 -37.74 3.14
C VAL A 568 -5.24 -39.05 2.90
N GLY A 569 -5.88 -40.19 3.05
CA GLY A 569 -5.27 -41.49 2.75
C GLY A 569 -4.80 -41.59 1.29
N ARG A 570 -5.69 -41.28 0.33
CA ARG A 570 -5.32 -41.26 -1.10
C ARG A 570 -4.21 -40.24 -1.41
N LEU A 571 -4.25 -39.07 -0.78
CA LEU A 571 -3.25 -38.04 -0.98
C LEU A 571 -1.87 -38.45 -0.46
N ALA A 572 -1.81 -39.22 0.63
CA ALA A 572 -0.57 -39.69 1.25
C ALA A 572 0.11 -40.84 0.49
N GLU A 573 -0.61 -41.58 -0.35
CA GLU A 573 -0.08 -42.72 -1.10
C GLU A 573 1.15 -42.31 -1.95
N GLY A 574 2.27 -43.01 -1.73
CA GLY A 574 3.53 -42.76 -2.44
C GLY A 574 4.24 -41.45 -2.10
N ARG A 575 3.81 -40.71 -1.09
CA ARG A 575 4.40 -39.43 -0.66
C ARG A 575 4.89 -39.48 0.78
N THR A 576 6.00 -38.82 1.04
CA THR A 576 6.44 -38.60 2.42
C THR A 576 5.48 -37.66 3.12
N THR A 577 4.77 -38.14 4.15
CA THR A 577 3.69 -37.39 4.78
C THR A 577 4.00 -37.09 6.24
N LEU A 578 3.94 -35.82 6.62
CA LEU A 578 3.99 -35.35 8.01
C LEU A 578 2.61 -34.84 8.42
N LEU A 579 1.97 -35.53 9.36
CA LEU A 579 0.63 -35.20 9.83
C LEU A 579 0.66 -34.74 11.29
N ILE A 580 0.34 -33.49 11.55
CA ILE A 580 0.08 -33.01 12.91
C ILE A 580 -1.36 -33.35 13.25
N THR A 581 -1.58 -34.14 14.32
CA THR A 581 -2.93 -34.49 14.76
C THR A 581 -2.99 -34.86 16.24
N HIS A 582 -4.11 -34.47 16.86
CA HIS A 582 -4.48 -34.91 18.20
C HIS A 582 -5.53 -36.02 18.20
N ARG A 583 -6.09 -36.40 17.04
CA ARG A 583 -7.18 -37.36 16.90
C ARG A 583 -6.67 -38.80 16.79
N PRO A 584 -7.05 -39.71 17.71
CA PRO A 584 -6.60 -41.11 17.70
C PRO A 584 -6.97 -41.85 16.42
N SER A 585 -8.17 -41.57 15.84
CA SER A 585 -8.66 -42.21 14.58
C SER A 585 -7.72 -41.96 13.39
N VAL A 586 -7.07 -40.80 13.37
CA VAL A 586 -6.15 -40.41 12.31
C VAL A 586 -4.72 -40.90 12.60
N GLN A 587 -4.30 -40.92 13.88
CA GLN A 587 -3.02 -41.47 14.32
C GLN A 587 -2.85 -42.95 13.96
N LEU A 588 -3.93 -43.73 14.02
CA LEU A 588 -3.92 -45.16 13.68
C LEU A 588 -3.56 -45.44 12.21
N ARG A 589 -3.66 -44.47 11.33
CA ARG A 589 -3.25 -44.57 9.93
C ARG A 589 -1.77 -44.29 9.70
N CYS A 590 -1.09 -43.69 10.68
CA CYS A 590 0.35 -43.38 10.60
C CYS A 590 1.17 -44.66 10.80
N GLU A 591 2.23 -44.80 10.02
CA GLU A 591 3.18 -45.90 10.18
C GLU A 591 4.08 -45.70 11.42
N ARG A 592 4.32 -44.41 11.76
CA ARG A 592 5.20 -44.01 12.87
C ARG A 592 4.65 -42.78 13.55
N ILE A 593 4.75 -42.71 14.85
CA ILE A 593 4.36 -41.53 15.65
C ILE A 593 5.62 -40.90 16.25
N LEU A 594 5.78 -39.61 16.04
CA LEU A 594 6.81 -38.80 16.67
C LEU A 594 6.17 -37.90 17.71
N ARG A 595 6.64 -37.98 18.94
CA ARG A 595 6.17 -37.10 20.02
C ARG A 595 7.12 -35.91 20.17
N VAL A 596 6.56 -34.72 20.09
CA VAL A 596 7.28 -33.47 20.39
C VAL A 596 6.92 -33.07 21.82
N ASP A 597 7.94 -33.00 22.68
CA ASP A 597 7.79 -32.67 24.09
C ASP A 597 9.00 -31.87 24.59
N GLY A 598 8.75 -30.73 25.25
CA GLY A 598 9.79 -29.84 25.76
C GLY A 598 10.83 -29.41 24.71
N GLY A 599 10.42 -29.23 23.44
CA GLY A 599 11.33 -28.85 22.35
C GLY A 599 12.15 -30.00 21.76
N ARG A 600 12.00 -31.23 22.25
CA ARG A 600 12.68 -32.43 21.77
C ARG A 600 11.72 -33.34 21.01
N VAL A 601 12.25 -34.15 20.11
CA VAL A 601 11.46 -35.13 19.36
C VAL A 601 11.86 -36.54 19.80
N VAL A 602 10.85 -37.29 20.23
CA VAL A 602 11.05 -38.69 20.70
C VAL A 602 10.24 -39.60 19.77
N ASP A 603 10.83 -40.73 19.41
CA ASP A 603 10.16 -41.75 18.63
C ASP A 603 9.14 -42.50 19.49
N GLY A 604 7.86 -42.37 19.18
CA GLY A 604 6.76 -43.08 19.85
C GLY A 604 6.46 -44.46 19.24
N GLY A 605 7.18 -44.87 18.18
CA GLY A 605 6.98 -46.14 17.49
C GLY A 605 5.69 -46.22 16.68
N ARG A 606 5.20 -47.43 16.39
CA ARG A 606 3.92 -47.65 15.71
C ARG A 606 2.74 -47.38 16.63
N PRO A 607 1.66 -46.74 16.14
CA PRO A 607 0.48 -46.53 16.95
C PRO A 607 -0.09 -47.88 17.40
N ARG A 608 -0.26 -48.06 18.71
CA ARG A 608 -0.95 -49.21 19.29
C ARG A 608 -2.45 -48.86 19.36
N ALA A 609 -3.32 -49.72 18.84
CA ALA A 609 -4.74 -49.65 19.14
C ALA A 609 -4.90 -49.76 20.66
N HIS A 610 -5.25 -48.68 21.32
CA HIS A 610 -5.57 -48.70 22.74
C HIS A 610 -6.84 -49.51 22.90
N GLN A 611 -6.73 -50.78 23.29
CA GLN A 611 -7.77 -51.51 23.97
C GLN A 611 -7.90 -50.95 25.41
N SER A 612 -8.43 -49.72 25.51
CA SER A 612 -9.02 -49.32 26.79
C SER A 612 -10.52 -49.61 26.66
N PRO A 613 -11.09 -50.56 27.44
CA PRO A 613 -12.52 -50.67 27.55
C PRO A 613 -13.03 -49.33 28.07
N MET A 614 -13.90 -48.67 27.30
CA MET A 614 -14.66 -47.55 27.86
C MET A 614 -15.32 -48.06 29.16
N PRO A 615 -15.10 -47.36 30.29
CA PRO A 615 -15.91 -47.67 31.46
C PRO A 615 -17.36 -47.48 31.05
N ARG A 616 -18.13 -48.57 31.11
CA ARG A 616 -19.60 -48.48 30.99
C ARG A 616 -20.06 -47.56 32.10
N ILE A 617 -20.29 -46.28 31.80
CA ILE A 617 -21.02 -45.38 32.67
C ILE A 617 -22.37 -45.98 32.86
N ARG A 618 -22.65 -46.55 34.03
CA ARG A 618 -23.96 -47.01 34.42
C ARG A 618 -24.86 -45.77 34.49
N GLU A 619 -26.03 -45.82 33.89
CA GLU A 619 -27.03 -44.72 33.86
C GLU A 619 -27.34 -44.17 35.29
N ARG A 620 -26.99 -44.90 36.34
CA ARG A 620 -27.14 -44.47 37.74
C ARG A 620 -26.22 -43.31 38.18
N ASP A 621 -25.13 -43.08 37.45
CA ASP A 621 -24.12 -42.08 37.88
C ASP A 621 -24.41 -40.68 37.25
N MET A 622 -25.41 -40.57 36.40
CA MET A 622 -25.75 -39.29 35.77
C MET A 622 -26.73 -38.41 36.55
N PHE A 623 -27.42 -38.96 37.58
CA PHE A 623 -28.31 -38.19 38.44
C PHE A 623 -28.22 -38.61 39.89
N PRO A 624 -27.28 -38.07 40.69
CA PRO A 624 -27.31 -38.23 42.12
C PRO A 624 -28.43 -37.34 42.70
N GLY A 625 -29.58 -37.90 43.07
CA GLY A 625 -30.59 -37.15 43.83
C GLY A 625 -32.06 -37.29 43.46
N ALA A 626 -32.47 -38.34 42.70
CA ALA A 626 -33.90 -38.61 42.53
C ALA A 626 -34.39 -39.71 43.52
N GLU A 627 -34.75 -39.32 44.75
CA GLU A 627 -35.55 -40.17 45.61
C GLU A 627 -36.99 -40.22 45.11
N PRO A 628 -37.66 -41.41 45.11
CA PRO A 628 -39.02 -41.57 44.71
C PRO A 628 -39.95 -40.99 45.84
N ARG A 629 -40.67 -39.91 45.53
CA ARG A 629 -41.76 -39.45 46.41
C ARG A 629 -42.84 -40.52 46.46
N SER A 630 -42.96 -41.18 47.62
CA SER A 630 -44.08 -42.07 47.98
C SER A 630 -45.42 -41.29 47.94
N ARG A 631 -46.39 -41.87 47.26
CA ARG A 631 -47.80 -41.46 47.34
C ARG A 631 -48.30 -41.67 48.77
N ARG A 632 -48.82 -40.61 49.38
CA ARG A 632 -50.05 -40.56 50.18
C ARG A 632 -50.79 -39.25 49.92
#